data_70ade7027620bf10130a65ab2f8084e0
#
_entry.id   70ade7027620bf10130a65ab2f8084e0
#
_cell.length_a   1.000
_cell.length_b   1.000
_cell.length_c   1.000
_cell.angle_alpha   90.00
_cell.angle_beta   90.00
_cell.angle_gamma   90.00
#
_symmetry.space_group_name_H-M   'P 1'
#
loop_
_entity.id
_entity.type
_entity.pdbx_description
1 polymer ?
#
loop_
_entity_poly.entity_id
_entity_poly.type
_entity_poly.pdbx_seq_one_letter_code
_entity_poly.pdbx_strand_id
1 'polypeptide(L)'
;DLVPKIRGKVMPVGTYIAATEPLGENRARGLIRDNAAVADINFVLDYFRLSGDYRMLFGGRVSYSRRDPDNIAAAMGNSMVRVFPQLADARVTHAWGGFVAITVNRLPHLGRLSANCFFAHGFSGQGVALTGMAGKLIAEAVAGTAERFDVFGRIDHRRFPGGPWLRTPALVLAMAYY
;
A
#
# COMPACT_ATOMS: atom_id res chain seq x y z
N ASP A 1 -12.70 -12.73 2.77
CA ASP A 1 -13.83 -11.82 2.47
C ASP A 1 -14.92 -11.97 3.53
N LEU A 2 -14.80 -11.18 4.60
CA LEU A 2 -15.76 -11.20 5.74
C LEU A 2 -17.11 -10.59 5.38
N VAL A 3 -17.15 -9.65 4.44
CA VAL A 3 -18.35 -8.89 4.08
C VAL A 3 -18.63 -8.98 2.58
N PRO A 4 -19.51 -9.87 2.13
CA PRO A 4 -19.83 -10.06 0.70
C PRO A 4 -20.35 -8.79 0.01
N LYS A 5 -21.09 -7.93 0.74
CA LYS A 5 -21.69 -6.69 0.21
C LYS A 5 -20.68 -5.73 -0.40
N ILE A 6 -19.47 -5.64 0.16
CA ILE A 6 -18.40 -4.72 -0.27
C ILE A 6 -17.21 -5.42 -0.96
N ARG A 7 -17.26 -6.74 -1.04
CA ARG A 7 -16.16 -7.59 -1.57
C ARG A 7 -15.60 -7.15 -2.92
N GLY A 8 -16.48 -6.78 -3.86
CA GLY A 8 -16.07 -6.43 -5.23
C GLY A 8 -15.54 -5.01 -5.39
N LYS A 9 -15.58 -4.18 -4.36
CA LYS A 9 -15.23 -2.75 -4.44
C LYS A 9 -13.74 -2.47 -4.18
N VAL A 10 -12.99 -3.47 -3.71
CA VAL A 10 -11.54 -3.39 -3.51
C VAL A 10 -10.81 -4.52 -4.21
N MET A 11 -9.60 -4.23 -4.71
CA MET A 11 -8.67 -5.18 -5.28
C MET A 11 -7.47 -5.29 -4.35
N PRO A 12 -7.16 -6.47 -3.80
CA PRO A 12 -5.92 -6.68 -3.08
C PRO A 12 -4.76 -6.75 -4.08
N VAL A 13 -3.76 -5.92 -3.88
CA VAL A 13 -2.53 -5.86 -4.68
C VAL A 13 -1.36 -6.10 -3.75
N GLY A 14 -0.52 -7.11 -4.06
CA GLY A 14 0.69 -7.40 -3.30
C GLY A 14 1.72 -6.29 -3.46
N THR A 15 2.38 -5.92 -2.38
CA THR A 15 3.51 -4.97 -2.36
C THR A 15 4.57 -5.48 -1.39
N TYR A 16 5.82 -5.04 -1.56
CA TYR A 16 6.95 -5.61 -0.86
C TYR A 16 7.86 -4.52 -0.30
N ILE A 17 8.52 -4.85 0.82
CA ILE A 17 9.53 -4.01 1.44
C ILE A 17 10.74 -4.88 1.78
N ALA A 18 11.93 -4.30 1.63
CA ALA A 18 13.19 -4.86 2.12
C ALA A 18 13.86 -3.87 3.08
N ALA A 19 14.59 -4.41 4.05
CA ALA A 19 15.47 -3.65 4.93
C ALA A 19 16.88 -4.20 4.84
N THR A 20 17.86 -3.30 4.70
CA THR A 20 19.27 -3.67 4.73
C THR A 20 19.72 -3.97 6.16
N GLU A 21 20.93 -4.47 6.31
CA GLU A 21 21.69 -4.34 7.57
C GLU A 21 21.87 -2.87 7.93
N PRO A 22 22.20 -2.51 9.21
CA PRO A 22 22.54 -1.15 9.57
C PRO A 22 23.73 -0.65 8.74
N LEU A 23 23.56 0.47 8.05
CA LEU A 23 24.59 1.05 7.17
C LEU A 23 25.57 1.95 7.94
N GLY A 24 25.25 2.31 9.18
CA GLY A 24 25.91 3.38 9.91
C GLY A 24 25.47 4.77 9.46
N GLU A 25 25.56 5.74 10.37
CA GLU A 25 25.01 7.09 10.16
C GLU A 25 25.58 7.79 8.95
N ASN A 26 26.90 7.77 8.79
CA ASN A 26 27.58 8.49 7.70
C ASN A 26 27.14 7.99 6.33
N ARG A 27 27.12 6.68 6.12
CA ARG A 27 26.69 6.06 4.86
C ARG A 27 25.20 6.32 4.60
N ALA A 28 24.35 6.12 5.61
CA ALA A 28 22.92 6.33 5.49
C ALA A 28 22.58 7.78 5.13
N ARG A 29 23.16 8.76 5.83
CA ARG A 29 22.97 10.18 5.55
C ARG A 29 23.59 10.64 4.23
N GLY A 30 24.60 9.95 3.74
CA GLY A 30 25.13 10.15 2.40
C GLY A 30 24.14 9.77 1.29
N LEU A 31 23.19 8.86 1.58
CA LEU A 31 22.12 8.45 0.66
C LEU A 31 20.89 9.35 0.79
N ILE A 32 20.44 9.60 2.04
CA ILE A 32 19.28 10.45 2.35
C ILE A 32 19.65 11.33 3.54
N ARG A 33 20.07 12.57 3.26
CA ARG A 33 20.66 13.48 4.25
C ARG A 33 19.73 13.78 5.44
N ASP A 34 18.47 14.05 5.19
CA ASP A 34 17.47 14.53 6.15
C ASP A 34 16.48 13.45 6.59
N ASN A 35 16.75 12.20 6.22
CA ASN A 35 15.86 11.06 6.47
C ASN A 35 14.43 11.28 5.96
N ALA A 36 14.26 12.00 4.85
CA ALA A 36 12.98 12.15 4.19
C ALA A 36 12.41 10.78 3.78
N ALA A 37 11.11 10.65 3.85
CA ALA A 37 10.40 9.56 3.18
C ALA A 37 10.21 9.98 1.71
N VAL A 38 10.80 9.23 0.79
CA VAL A 38 10.81 9.54 -0.64
C VAL A 38 9.97 8.51 -1.38
N ALA A 39 9.21 8.96 -2.35
CA ALA A 39 8.56 8.11 -3.36
C ALA A 39 8.83 8.72 -4.74
N ASP A 40 9.05 7.87 -5.73
CA ASP A 40 9.20 8.31 -7.12
C ASP A 40 7.82 8.56 -7.78
N ILE A 41 7.82 8.90 -9.06
CA ILE A 41 6.62 9.19 -9.86
C ILE A 41 6.23 8.05 -10.80
N ASN A 42 6.87 6.89 -10.68
CA ASN A 42 6.55 5.74 -11.52
C ASN A 42 5.14 5.22 -11.20
N PHE A 43 4.49 4.59 -12.17
CA PHE A 43 3.17 3.98 -11.95
C PHE A 43 3.18 2.91 -10.85
N VAL A 44 4.25 2.13 -10.80
CA VAL A 44 4.61 1.26 -9.67
C VAL A 44 5.76 1.93 -8.96
N LEU A 45 5.43 2.63 -7.87
CA LEU A 45 6.37 3.44 -7.11
C LEU A 45 7.51 2.61 -6.53
N ASP A 46 8.72 3.15 -6.62
CA ASP A 46 9.76 2.84 -5.65
C ASP A 46 9.68 3.89 -4.52
N TYR A 47 9.67 3.45 -3.28
CA TYR A 47 9.61 4.33 -2.11
C TYR A 47 10.60 3.86 -1.05
N PHE A 48 11.25 4.82 -0.41
CA PHE A 48 12.33 4.50 0.51
C PHE A 48 12.53 5.57 1.57
N ARG A 49 13.13 5.14 2.67
CA ARG A 49 13.58 5.99 3.78
C ARG A 49 14.57 5.24 4.66
N LEU A 50 15.22 5.96 5.57
CA LEU A 50 16.04 5.32 6.61
C LEU A 50 15.20 4.98 7.85
N SER A 51 15.53 3.87 8.49
CA SER A 51 15.05 3.54 9.84
C SER A 51 15.84 4.30 10.92
N GLY A 52 15.38 4.22 12.18
CA GLY A 52 16.07 4.85 13.31
C GLY A 52 17.46 4.27 13.59
N ASP A 53 17.73 3.04 13.17
CA ASP A 53 19.02 2.35 13.27
C ASP A 53 19.81 2.36 11.94
N TYR A 54 19.50 3.33 11.07
CA TYR A 54 20.21 3.59 9.81
C TYR A 54 20.19 2.45 8.79
N ARG A 55 19.10 1.68 8.71
CA ARG A 55 18.86 0.74 7.61
C ARG A 55 18.18 1.47 6.45
N MET A 56 18.49 1.07 5.22
CA MET A 56 17.64 1.45 4.09
C MET A 56 16.38 0.58 4.12
N LEU A 57 15.22 1.21 4.28
CA LEU A 57 13.92 0.60 4.02
C LEU A 57 13.54 0.94 2.58
N PHE A 58 13.42 -0.06 1.73
CA PHE A 58 13.10 0.10 0.32
C PHE A 58 11.85 -0.69 -0.03
N GLY A 59 10.82 0.00 -0.45
CA GLY A 59 9.55 -0.58 -0.85
C GLY A 59 9.27 -0.30 -2.33
N GLY A 60 8.47 -1.14 -2.92
CA GLY A 60 8.11 -1.02 -4.32
C GLY A 60 7.54 -2.32 -4.84
N ARG A 61 7.58 -2.47 -6.18
CA ARG A 61 7.11 -3.66 -6.85
C ARG A 61 5.66 -4.02 -6.48
N VAL A 62 4.89 -4.52 -7.40
CA VAL A 62 3.51 -4.96 -7.16
C VAL A 62 3.27 -6.34 -7.75
N SER A 63 2.40 -7.11 -7.10
CA SER A 63 1.88 -8.36 -7.63
C SER A 63 0.36 -8.28 -7.74
N TYR A 64 -0.12 -8.28 -8.97
CA TYR A 64 -1.55 -8.33 -9.27
C TYR A 64 -2.09 -9.77 -9.24
N SER A 65 -1.22 -10.76 -9.44
CA SER A 65 -1.56 -12.19 -9.41
C SER A 65 -1.77 -12.74 -8.00
N ARG A 66 -1.41 -11.97 -6.95
CA ARG A 66 -1.41 -12.38 -5.54
C ARG A 66 -0.40 -13.50 -5.24
N ARG A 67 0.56 -13.73 -6.15
CA ARG A 67 1.69 -14.63 -5.92
C ARG A 67 2.89 -13.79 -5.53
N ASP A 68 3.53 -14.19 -4.45
CA ASP A 68 4.77 -13.54 -4.01
C ASP A 68 5.93 -13.99 -4.92
N PRO A 69 6.97 -13.16 -5.09
CA PRO A 69 8.23 -13.61 -5.66
C PRO A 69 8.83 -14.77 -4.83
N ASP A 70 9.45 -15.73 -5.48
CA ASP A 70 10.13 -16.85 -4.80
C ASP A 70 11.19 -16.36 -3.81
N ASN A 71 11.82 -15.24 -4.11
CA ASN A 71 12.79 -14.58 -3.22
C ASN A 71 12.53 -13.07 -3.21
N ILE A 72 11.77 -12.61 -2.22
CA ILE A 72 11.43 -11.19 -2.04
C ILE A 72 12.71 -10.37 -1.77
N ALA A 73 13.63 -10.88 -0.95
CA ALA A 73 14.87 -10.18 -0.61
C ALA A 73 15.72 -9.89 -1.86
N ALA A 74 15.94 -10.88 -2.71
CA ALA A 74 16.68 -10.71 -3.96
C ALA A 74 15.95 -9.76 -4.92
N ALA A 75 14.64 -9.92 -5.09
CA ALA A 75 13.84 -9.09 -5.98
C ALA A 75 13.86 -7.61 -5.57
N MET A 76 13.73 -7.32 -4.27
CA MET A 76 13.77 -5.96 -3.73
C MET A 76 15.19 -5.39 -3.69
N GLY A 77 16.19 -6.21 -3.36
CA GLY A 77 17.59 -5.83 -3.40
C GLY A 77 18.01 -5.36 -4.80
N ASN A 78 17.64 -6.10 -5.84
CA ASN A 78 17.91 -5.70 -7.22
C ASN A 78 17.22 -4.36 -7.60
N SER A 79 16.01 -4.12 -7.10
CA SER A 79 15.32 -2.84 -7.32
C SER A 79 16.02 -1.69 -6.58
N MET A 80 16.41 -1.94 -5.32
CA MET A 80 17.15 -0.97 -4.50
C MET A 80 18.48 -0.56 -5.13
N VAL A 81 19.24 -1.51 -5.64
CA VAL A 81 20.56 -1.24 -6.25
C VAL A 81 20.44 -0.44 -7.57
N ARG A 82 19.33 -0.55 -8.28
CA ARG A 82 19.08 0.32 -9.45
C ARG A 82 18.93 1.78 -9.07
N VAL A 83 18.32 2.07 -7.91
CA VAL A 83 18.15 3.44 -7.40
C VAL A 83 19.39 3.91 -6.63
N PHE A 84 19.98 3.01 -5.86
CA PHE A 84 21.16 3.25 -5.03
C PHE A 84 22.27 2.25 -5.35
N PRO A 85 23.04 2.46 -6.44
CA PRO A 85 24.16 1.58 -6.78
C PRO A 85 25.20 1.44 -5.66
N GLN A 86 25.29 2.44 -4.78
CA GLN A 86 26.18 2.46 -3.61
C GLN A 86 25.82 1.39 -2.57
N LEU A 87 24.65 0.73 -2.70
CA LEU A 87 24.18 -0.35 -1.81
C LEU A 87 24.39 -1.75 -2.40
N ALA A 88 25.16 -1.91 -3.48
CA ALA A 88 25.40 -3.19 -4.12
C ALA A 88 26.05 -4.23 -3.18
N ASP A 89 26.82 -3.79 -2.19
CA ASP A 89 27.45 -4.60 -1.16
C ASP A 89 26.59 -4.78 0.11
N ALA A 90 25.52 -4.00 0.25
CA ALA A 90 24.69 -4.02 1.43
C ALA A 90 23.78 -5.27 1.46
N ARG A 91 23.83 -5.99 2.56
CA ARG A 91 23.02 -7.20 2.74
C ARG A 91 21.58 -6.85 3.12
N VAL A 92 20.61 -7.38 2.38
CA VAL A 92 19.20 -7.37 2.79
C VAL A 92 18.99 -8.38 3.90
N THR A 93 18.62 -7.91 5.09
CA THR A 93 18.45 -8.74 6.28
C THR A 93 17.00 -9.08 6.57
N HIS A 94 16.06 -8.25 6.11
CA HIS A 94 14.63 -8.49 6.27
C HIS A 94 13.93 -8.16 4.95
N ALA A 95 12.97 -8.98 4.57
CA ALA A 95 12.10 -8.71 3.43
C ALA A 95 10.73 -9.34 3.69
N TRP A 96 9.68 -8.62 3.36
CA TRP A 96 8.30 -9.09 3.55
C TRP A 96 7.37 -8.51 2.51
N GLY A 97 6.22 -9.17 2.34
CA GLY A 97 5.13 -8.70 1.50
C GLY A 97 3.88 -8.40 2.33
N GLY A 98 2.97 -7.66 1.71
CA GLY A 98 1.66 -7.38 2.25
C GLY A 98 0.68 -7.00 1.13
N PHE A 99 -0.58 -6.79 1.49
CA PHE A 99 -1.59 -6.39 0.52
C PHE A 99 -2.10 -4.99 0.80
N VAL A 100 -2.14 -4.17 -0.24
CA VAL A 100 -2.88 -2.91 -0.23
C VAL A 100 -4.25 -3.14 -0.87
N ALA A 101 -5.29 -2.52 -0.30
CA ALA A 101 -6.65 -2.58 -0.81
C ALA A 101 -6.89 -1.37 -1.72
N ILE A 102 -6.93 -1.60 -3.02
CA ILE A 102 -7.11 -0.57 -4.04
C ILE A 102 -8.58 -0.47 -4.41
N THR A 103 -9.15 0.72 -4.45
CA THR A 103 -10.46 1.03 -5.05
C THR A 103 -10.30 1.46 -6.51
N VAL A 104 -11.34 1.37 -7.31
CA VAL A 104 -11.28 1.76 -8.74
C VAL A 104 -10.95 3.25 -8.88
N ASN A 105 -11.54 4.10 -8.05
CA ASN A 105 -11.33 5.56 -8.06
C ASN A 105 -10.17 6.03 -7.17
N ARG A 106 -9.45 5.11 -6.51
CA ARG A 106 -8.35 5.38 -5.58
C ARG A 106 -8.73 6.13 -4.30
N LEU A 107 -10.00 6.47 -4.10
CA LEU A 107 -10.49 7.12 -2.89
C LEU A 107 -10.78 6.09 -1.77
N PRO A 108 -10.65 6.47 -0.49
CA PRO A 108 -11.01 5.60 0.62
C PRO A 108 -12.51 5.31 0.63
N HIS A 109 -12.88 4.07 0.88
CA HIS A 109 -14.27 3.64 0.92
C HIS A 109 -14.72 3.50 2.37
N LEU A 110 -15.53 4.47 2.82
CA LEU A 110 -16.18 4.47 4.11
C LEU A 110 -17.67 4.24 3.93
N GLY A 111 -18.31 3.64 4.92
CA GLY A 111 -19.75 3.44 4.87
C GLY A 111 -20.31 2.65 6.06
N ARG A 112 -21.61 2.34 5.98
CA ARG A 112 -22.34 1.56 6.97
C ARG A 112 -22.84 0.26 6.34
N LEU A 113 -22.73 -0.83 7.07
CA LEU A 113 -23.35 -2.10 6.73
C LEU A 113 -24.75 -2.20 7.35
N SER A 114 -24.91 -1.63 8.55
CA SER A 114 -26.17 -1.48 9.29
C SER A 114 -26.11 -0.20 10.13
N ALA A 115 -27.17 0.11 10.87
CA ALA A 115 -27.24 1.31 11.70
C ALA A 115 -26.07 1.47 12.68
N ASN A 116 -25.54 0.37 13.20
CA ASN A 116 -24.45 0.35 14.19
C ASN A 116 -23.18 -0.36 13.71
N CYS A 117 -23.04 -0.63 12.41
CA CYS A 117 -21.87 -1.30 11.85
C CYS A 117 -21.24 -0.43 10.77
N PHE A 118 -20.14 0.20 11.09
CA PHE A 118 -19.36 1.06 10.21
C PHE A 118 -18.17 0.31 9.61
N PHE A 119 -17.70 0.76 8.45
CA PHE A 119 -16.48 0.25 7.85
C PHE A 119 -15.67 1.36 7.21
N ALA A 120 -14.36 1.14 7.14
CA ALA A 120 -13.42 1.93 6.34
C ALA A 120 -12.38 0.98 5.75
N HIS A 121 -12.21 1.03 4.44
CA HIS A 121 -11.20 0.24 3.72
C HIS A 121 -10.83 0.89 2.38
N GLY A 122 -9.97 0.25 1.58
CA GLY A 122 -9.67 0.73 0.24
C GLY A 122 -8.86 2.02 0.22
N PHE A 123 -7.91 2.17 1.14
CA PHE A 123 -7.07 3.36 1.24
C PHE A 123 -6.04 3.49 0.10
N SER A 124 -5.96 2.52 -0.81
CA SER A 124 -5.19 2.57 -2.06
C SER A 124 -3.70 2.93 -1.88
N GLY A 125 -3.09 2.45 -0.78
CA GLY A 125 -1.69 2.71 -0.43
C GLY A 125 -1.48 3.91 0.50
N GLN A 126 -2.50 4.73 0.76
CA GLN A 126 -2.41 5.93 1.60
C GLN A 126 -2.90 5.72 3.05
N GLY A 127 -2.95 4.46 3.51
CA GLY A 127 -3.51 4.10 4.80
C GLY A 127 -2.88 4.84 5.97
N VAL A 128 -1.56 5.00 6.02
CA VAL A 128 -0.86 5.69 7.11
C VAL A 128 -1.39 7.11 7.32
N ALA A 129 -1.64 7.86 6.24
CA ALA A 129 -2.17 9.22 6.31
C ALA A 129 -3.69 9.25 6.62
N LEU A 130 -4.47 8.32 6.07
CA LEU A 130 -5.91 8.43 6.04
C LEU A 130 -6.66 7.65 7.14
N THR A 131 -6.04 6.62 7.72
CA THR A 131 -6.71 5.79 8.74
C THR A 131 -7.03 6.55 10.02
N GLY A 132 -6.13 7.46 10.45
CA GLY A 132 -6.39 8.33 11.61
C GLY A 132 -7.62 9.23 11.40
N MET A 133 -7.73 9.85 10.22
CA MET A 133 -8.91 10.64 9.84
C MET A 133 -10.17 9.76 9.78
N ALA A 134 -10.09 8.60 9.13
CA ALA A 134 -11.22 7.69 9.02
C ALA A 134 -11.71 7.22 10.40
N GLY A 135 -10.78 6.90 11.32
CA GLY A 135 -11.10 6.55 12.69
C GLY A 135 -11.82 7.67 13.44
N LYS A 136 -11.35 8.92 13.29
CA LYS A 136 -12.01 10.09 13.86
C LYS A 136 -13.43 10.27 13.33
N LEU A 137 -13.62 10.18 12.01
CA LEU A 137 -14.95 10.30 11.39
C LEU A 137 -15.92 9.21 11.85
N ILE A 138 -15.45 7.98 12.01
CA ILE A 138 -16.26 6.88 12.55
C ILE A 138 -16.62 7.15 14.03
N ALA A 139 -15.66 7.61 14.84
CA ALA A 139 -15.92 7.94 16.24
C ALA A 139 -16.96 9.07 16.38
N GLU A 140 -16.86 10.12 15.58
CA GLU A 140 -17.86 11.20 15.52
C GLU A 140 -19.24 10.64 15.14
N ALA A 141 -19.31 9.79 14.12
CA ALA A 141 -20.58 9.17 13.68
C ALA A 141 -21.21 8.25 14.74
N VAL A 142 -20.39 7.50 15.49
CA VAL A 142 -20.83 6.67 16.62
C VAL A 142 -21.34 7.54 17.77
N ALA A 143 -20.74 8.70 17.99
CA ALA A 143 -21.16 9.67 19.02
C ALA A 143 -22.40 10.50 18.60
N GLY A 144 -22.97 10.27 17.42
CA GLY A 144 -24.18 10.93 16.93
C GLY A 144 -23.95 12.11 15.98
N THR A 145 -22.69 12.44 15.64
CA THR A 145 -22.34 13.55 14.73
C THR A 145 -21.78 12.95 13.43
N ALA A 146 -22.64 12.62 12.48
CA ALA A 146 -22.29 11.82 11.31
C ALA A 146 -22.07 12.62 10.02
N GLU A 147 -22.28 13.92 10.00
CA GLU A 147 -22.31 14.75 8.79
C GLU A 147 -21.02 14.60 7.95
N ARG A 148 -19.86 14.65 8.62
CA ARG A 148 -18.55 14.50 7.96
C ARG A 148 -18.32 13.09 7.44
N PHE A 149 -18.72 12.08 8.21
CA PHE A 149 -18.66 10.68 7.77
C PHE A 149 -19.55 10.43 6.55
N ASP A 150 -20.75 11.00 6.55
CA ASP A 150 -21.73 10.81 5.48
C ASP A 150 -21.28 11.44 4.15
N VAL A 151 -20.43 12.48 4.17
CA VAL A 151 -19.77 12.99 2.95
C VAL A 151 -18.97 11.90 2.25
N PHE A 152 -18.15 11.18 3.01
CA PHE A 152 -17.37 10.04 2.47
C PHE A 152 -18.26 8.85 2.10
N GLY A 153 -19.32 8.60 2.87
CA GLY A 153 -20.29 7.52 2.60
C GLY A 153 -21.06 7.70 1.29
N ARG A 154 -21.14 8.92 0.74
CA ARG A 154 -21.77 9.23 -0.55
C ARG A 154 -20.86 9.03 -1.75
N ILE A 155 -19.54 8.84 -1.55
CA ILE A 155 -18.61 8.58 -2.66
C ILE A 155 -18.97 7.24 -3.28
N ASP A 156 -19.33 7.25 -4.57
CA ASP A 156 -19.63 6.00 -5.28
C ASP A 156 -18.35 5.21 -5.56
N HIS A 157 -18.37 3.95 -5.19
CA HIS A 157 -17.29 3.00 -5.44
C HIS A 157 -17.79 1.89 -6.37
N ARG A 158 -17.33 1.93 -7.60
CA ARG A 158 -17.64 0.88 -8.60
C ARG A 158 -16.99 -0.45 -8.22
N ARG A 159 -17.63 -1.52 -8.64
CA ARG A 159 -17.04 -2.86 -8.54
C ARG A 159 -15.99 -3.06 -9.63
N PHE A 160 -14.93 -3.78 -9.31
CA PHE A 160 -13.96 -4.19 -10.32
C PHE A 160 -14.61 -5.09 -11.37
N PRO A 161 -14.30 -4.89 -12.66
CA PRO A 161 -14.78 -5.75 -13.75
C PRO A 161 -14.40 -7.22 -13.53
N GLY A 162 -15.24 -8.14 -14.01
CA GLY A 162 -15.01 -9.58 -13.91
C GLY A 162 -15.53 -10.23 -12.62
N GLY A 163 -16.14 -9.45 -11.72
CA GLY A 163 -16.72 -9.99 -10.49
C GLY A 163 -15.71 -10.73 -9.60
N PRO A 164 -16.16 -11.64 -8.71
CA PRO A 164 -15.27 -12.31 -7.76
C PRO A 164 -14.25 -13.24 -8.39
N TRP A 165 -14.55 -13.80 -9.55
CA TRP A 165 -13.75 -14.84 -10.20
C TRP A 165 -12.79 -14.29 -11.25
N LEU A 166 -13.21 -13.33 -12.08
CA LEU A 166 -12.42 -12.84 -13.21
C LEU A 166 -11.69 -11.54 -12.94
N ARG A 167 -11.97 -10.83 -11.82
CA ARG A 167 -11.33 -9.53 -11.53
C ARG A 167 -9.79 -9.60 -11.47
N THR A 168 -9.23 -10.67 -10.88
CA THR A 168 -7.78 -10.85 -10.78
C THR A 168 -7.16 -11.16 -12.15
N PRO A 169 -7.62 -12.18 -12.93
CA PRO A 169 -7.07 -12.41 -14.26
C PRO A 169 -7.30 -11.23 -15.22
N ALA A 170 -8.46 -10.56 -15.15
CA ALA A 170 -8.69 -9.36 -15.95
C ALA A 170 -7.71 -8.24 -15.66
N LEU A 171 -7.38 -8.01 -14.36
CA LEU A 171 -6.37 -7.02 -13.97
C LEU A 171 -4.97 -7.42 -14.43
N VAL A 172 -4.59 -8.70 -14.26
CA VAL A 172 -3.28 -9.19 -14.72
C VAL A 172 -3.11 -8.97 -16.23
N LEU A 173 -4.12 -9.29 -17.02
CA LEU A 173 -4.10 -9.05 -18.46
C LEU A 173 -4.02 -7.56 -18.82
N ALA A 174 -4.81 -6.71 -18.14
CA ALA A 174 -4.75 -5.27 -18.35
C ALA A 174 -3.37 -4.69 -18.02
N MET A 175 -2.72 -5.17 -16.95
CA MET A 175 -1.39 -4.70 -16.54
C MET A 175 -0.25 -5.30 -17.37
N ALA A 176 -0.47 -6.38 -18.11
CA ALA A 176 0.49 -6.90 -19.08
C ALA A 176 0.53 -6.08 -20.39
N TYR A 177 -0.50 -5.26 -20.63
CA TYR A 177 -0.60 -4.38 -21.79
C TYR A 177 0.11 -3.03 -21.55
N TYR A 178 0.31 -2.62 -20.29
CA TYR A 178 1.05 -1.42 -19.89
C TYR A 178 2.52 -1.73 -19.55
#